data_344cec14de15d8f463993bae9ca9d8da
#
_entry.id   344cec14de15d8f463993bae9ca9d8da
#
_cell.length_a   1.000
_cell.length_b   1.000
_cell.length_c   1.000
_cell.angle_alpha   90.00
_cell.angle_beta   90.00
_cell.angle_gamma   90.00
#
_symmetry.space_group_name_H-M   'P 1'
#
loop_
_entity.id
_entity.type
_entity.pdbx_description
1 polymer ?
#
loop_
_entity_poly.entity_id
_entity_poly.type
_entity_poly.pdbx_seq_one_letter_code
_entity_poly.pdbx_strand_id
1 'polypeptide(L)'
;RGNMFGYNNLIVDFRNIPDMLQITPTVVMDCTHSVQRPGGAGGKTGGDRQFVPAMALAAKAFGANGWFFEVHPDPDKGLSDAANMLPLDKLGELVEKLKD
;
A
#
# COMPACT_ATOMS: atom_id res chain seq x y z
N ARG A 1 -4.36 1.58 -7.56
CA ARG A 1 -4.35 0.20 -7.83
C ARG A 1 -5.21 -0.13 -9.03
N GLY A 2 -4.67 -0.58 -10.09
CA GLY A 2 -5.41 -0.53 -11.32
C GLY A 2 -5.75 -1.83 -11.99
N ASN A 3 -4.96 -2.85 -11.82
CA ASN A 3 -5.11 -4.03 -12.66
C ASN A 3 -5.56 -5.21 -11.84
N MET A 4 -6.64 -5.84 -12.27
CA MET A 4 -7.29 -6.89 -11.51
C MET A 4 -7.35 -8.17 -12.31
N PHE A 5 -6.24 -8.85 -12.41
CA PHE A 5 -6.23 -10.18 -13.01
C PHE A 5 -5.84 -11.27 -12.02
N GLY A 6 -5.67 -10.93 -10.75
CA GLY A 6 -5.45 -11.93 -9.73
C GLY A 6 -6.77 -12.30 -9.08
N TYR A 7 -7.18 -13.52 -9.08
CA TYR A 7 -8.34 -13.97 -8.35
C TYR A 7 -8.12 -13.68 -6.86
N ASN A 8 -9.03 -12.92 -6.24
CA ASN A 8 -8.92 -12.48 -4.86
C ASN A 8 -7.63 -11.68 -4.58
N ASN A 9 -7.05 -11.10 -5.62
CA ASN A 9 -5.79 -10.39 -5.52
C ASN A 9 -5.86 -9.14 -6.36
N LEU A 10 -5.30 -8.06 -5.86
CA LEU A 10 -5.19 -6.83 -6.61
C LEU A 10 -3.74 -6.68 -7.06
N ILE A 11 -3.55 -6.28 -8.30
CA ILE A 11 -2.21 -6.18 -8.88
C ILE A 11 -1.88 -4.72 -9.12
N VAL A 12 -0.67 -4.32 -8.75
CA VAL A 12 -0.16 -2.98 -8.99
C VAL A 12 0.85 -3.04 -10.14
N ASP A 13 0.61 -2.22 -11.15
CA ASP A 13 1.61 -1.97 -12.17
C ASP A 13 2.32 -0.66 -11.83
N PHE A 14 3.52 -0.76 -11.32
CA PHE A 14 4.29 0.41 -10.88
C PHE A 14 4.68 1.35 -12.02
N ARG A 15 4.61 0.89 -13.27
CA ARG A 15 4.85 1.75 -14.44
C ARG A 15 3.80 2.85 -14.56
N ASN A 16 2.65 2.68 -13.90
CA ASN A 16 1.63 3.73 -13.84
C ASN A 16 2.16 5.01 -13.18
N ILE A 17 3.13 4.89 -12.27
CA ILE A 17 3.67 6.04 -11.55
C ILE A 17 4.39 7.01 -12.50
N PRO A 18 5.40 6.59 -13.27
CA PRO A 18 6.02 7.51 -14.22
C PRO A 18 5.06 8.02 -15.30
N ASP A 19 4.09 7.20 -15.70
CA ASP A 19 3.07 7.65 -16.66
C ASP A 19 2.23 8.78 -16.09
N MET A 20 1.80 8.65 -14.83
CA MET A 20 1.03 9.70 -14.16
C MET A 20 1.87 10.96 -13.91
N LEU A 21 3.17 10.80 -13.64
CA LEU A 21 4.05 11.95 -13.42
C LEU A 21 4.23 12.83 -14.66
N GLN A 22 3.88 12.33 -15.85
CA GLN A 22 3.87 13.14 -17.06
C GLN A 22 2.66 14.09 -17.11
N ILE A 23 1.65 13.82 -16.29
CA ILE A 23 0.40 14.59 -16.27
C ILE A 23 0.36 15.51 -15.04
N THR A 24 0.93 15.07 -13.92
CA THR A 24 0.88 15.78 -12.65
C THR A 24 2.24 15.70 -11.96
N PRO A 25 2.64 16.75 -11.21
CA PRO A 25 3.93 16.72 -10.50
C PRO A 25 3.94 15.82 -9.25
N THR A 26 2.78 15.38 -8.78
CA THR A 26 2.68 14.63 -7.52
C THR A 26 1.89 13.36 -7.73
N VAL A 27 2.48 12.24 -7.36
CA VAL A 27 1.82 10.93 -7.34
C VAL A 27 1.99 10.31 -5.96
N VAL A 28 0.87 9.96 -5.35
CA VAL A 28 0.84 9.33 -4.02
C VAL A 28 0.51 7.85 -4.19
N MET A 29 1.35 6.99 -3.62
CA MET A 29 1.10 5.54 -3.61
C MET A 29 0.27 5.19 -2.39
N ASP A 30 -0.86 4.53 -2.60
CA ASP A 30 -1.66 3.96 -1.52
C ASP A 30 -1.09 2.60 -1.16
N CYS A 31 -0.40 2.53 -0.03
CA CYS A 31 0.27 1.32 0.41
C CYS A 31 -0.60 0.46 1.33
N THR A 32 -1.80 0.94 1.65
CA THR A 32 -2.76 0.19 2.47
C THR A 32 -3.68 -0.64 1.59
N HIS A 33 -4.39 0.04 0.71
CA HIS A 33 -5.42 -0.62 -0.09
C HIS A 33 -4.84 -1.45 -1.23
N SER A 34 -3.62 -1.15 -1.64
CA SER A 34 -2.94 -1.90 -2.70
C SER A 34 -2.53 -3.31 -2.28
N VAL A 35 -2.48 -3.60 -0.99
CA VAL A 35 -2.14 -4.96 -0.50
C VAL A 35 -3.37 -5.74 -0.06
N GLN A 36 -4.57 -5.23 -0.34
CA GLN A 36 -5.79 -5.96 -0.05
C GLN A 36 -5.92 -7.22 -0.89
N ARG A 37 -6.56 -8.23 -0.29
CA ARG A 37 -7.00 -9.44 -0.99
C ARG A 37 -8.52 -9.52 -0.89
N PRO A 38 -9.26 -8.91 -1.83
CA PRO A 38 -10.71 -8.88 -1.77
C PRO A 38 -11.28 -10.30 -1.74
N GLY A 39 -12.14 -10.58 -0.76
CA GLY A 39 -12.75 -11.91 -0.62
C GLY A 39 -11.82 -12.98 -0.09
N GLY A 40 -10.57 -12.65 0.25
CA GLY A 40 -9.58 -13.63 0.65
C GLY A 40 -9.71 -14.14 2.09
N ALA A 41 -10.62 -13.58 2.88
CA ALA A 41 -10.78 -13.93 4.29
C ALA A 41 -12.23 -14.27 4.63
N GLY A 42 -12.78 -15.30 3.95
CA GLY A 42 -14.10 -15.82 4.27
C GLY A 42 -15.24 -14.81 4.14
N GLY A 43 -15.26 -14.06 3.04
CA GLY A 43 -16.28 -13.04 2.80
C GLY A 43 -15.92 -11.64 3.29
N LYS A 44 -14.79 -11.49 3.98
CA LYS A 44 -14.23 -10.21 4.36
C LYS A 44 -13.06 -9.88 3.44
N THR A 45 -12.74 -8.60 3.29
CA THR A 45 -11.53 -8.20 2.59
C THR A 45 -10.32 -8.58 3.44
N GLY A 46 -9.46 -9.44 2.91
CA GLY A 46 -8.18 -9.77 3.51
C GLY A 46 -7.09 -8.81 3.05
N GLY A 47 -5.87 -9.04 3.48
CA GLY A 47 -4.73 -8.23 3.08
C GLY A 47 -3.41 -8.74 3.62
N ASP A 48 -2.34 -8.18 3.08
CA ASP A 48 -0.97 -8.61 3.35
C ASP A 48 -0.12 -7.45 3.87
N ARG A 49 -0.36 -7.05 5.14
CA ARG A 49 0.39 -5.91 5.73
C ARG A 49 1.91 -6.10 5.67
N GLN A 50 2.38 -7.33 5.65
CA GLN A 50 3.82 -7.59 5.58
C GLN A 50 4.46 -7.06 4.30
N PHE A 51 3.68 -6.82 3.25
CA PHE A 51 4.19 -6.27 2.00
C PHE A 51 4.15 -4.75 1.92
N VAL A 52 3.57 -4.07 2.90
CA VAL A 52 3.46 -2.61 2.90
C VAL A 52 4.83 -1.93 2.73
N PRO A 53 5.89 -2.29 3.49
CA PRO A 53 7.19 -1.66 3.30
C PRO A 53 7.76 -1.86 1.90
N ALA A 54 7.67 -3.07 1.36
CA ALA A 54 8.20 -3.36 0.02
C ALA A 54 7.45 -2.60 -1.07
N MET A 55 6.12 -2.51 -0.94
CA MET A 55 5.30 -1.73 -1.88
C MET A 55 5.68 -0.25 -1.86
N ALA A 56 5.91 0.29 -0.67
CA ALA A 56 6.32 1.69 -0.52
C ALA A 56 7.69 1.95 -1.17
N LEU A 57 8.65 1.05 -0.95
CA LEU A 57 9.98 1.18 -1.53
C LEU A 57 9.96 0.99 -3.05
N ALA A 58 9.13 0.08 -3.55
CA ALA A 58 8.96 -0.10 -4.98
C ALA A 58 8.38 1.17 -5.62
N ALA A 59 7.37 1.78 -4.99
CA ALA A 59 6.80 3.03 -5.48
C ALA A 59 7.83 4.14 -5.51
N LYS A 60 8.70 4.22 -4.49
CA LYS A 60 9.81 5.17 -4.46
C LYS A 60 10.73 4.97 -5.66
N ALA A 61 11.09 3.72 -5.96
CA ALA A 61 11.96 3.40 -7.08
C ALA A 61 11.37 3.85 -8.42
N PHE A 62 10.05 3.84 -8.55
CA PHE A 62 9.36 4.30 -9.75
C PHE A 62 9.03 5.80 -9.75
N GLY A 63 9.41 6.52 -8.71
CA GLY A 63 9.31 7.98 -8.70
C GLY A 63 8.14 8.55 -7.91
N ALA A 64 7.37 7.74 -7.19
CA ALA A 64 6.35 8.26 -6.29
C ALA A 64 6.97 9.26 -5.31
N ASN A 65 6.25 10.34 -5.06
CA ASN A 65 6.71 11.39 -4.16
C ASN A 65 5.79 11.59 -2.95
N GLY A 66 4.88 10.68 -2.74
CA GLY A 66 4.04 10.63 -1.55
C GLY A 66 3.54 9.21 -1.32
N TRP A 67 3.16 8.93 -0.07
CA TRP A 67 2.66 7.61 0.31
C TRP A 67 1.50 7.76 1.28
N PHE A 68 0.51 6.88 1.12
CA PHE A 68 -0.64 6.79 2.01
C PHE A 68 -0.54 5.50 2.82
N PHE A 69 -0.61 5.62 4.14
CA PHE A 69 -0.61 4.48 5.04
C PHE A 69 -1.74 4.62 6.06
N GLU A 70 -2.56 3.58 6.23
CA GLU A 70 -3.38 3.47 7.42
C GLU A 70 -2.58 2.78 8.52
N VAL A 71 -2.61 3.35 9.71
CA VAL A 71 -1.86 2.87 10.84
C VAL A 71 -2.76 2.69 12.06
N HIS A 72 -2.36 1.80 12.96
CA HIS A 72 -3.08 1.57 14.21
C HIS A 72 -2.09 1.04 15.24
N PRO A 73 -2.20 1.42 16.52
CA PRO A 73 -1.32 0.87 17.56
C PRO A 73 -1.41 -0.64 17.67
N ASP A 74 -2.60 -1.19 17.41
CA ASP A 74 -2.83 -2.64 17.36
C ASP A 74 -3.76 -2.91 16.17
N PRO A 75 -3.21 -3.19 14.97
CA PRO A 75 -4.00 -3.28 13.74
C PRO A 75 -5.14 -4.28 13.79
N ASP A 76 -4.98 -5.39 14.50
CA ASP A 76 -6.02 -6.42 14.56
C ASP A 76 -7.27 -5.94 15.32
N LYS A 77 -7.17 -4.82 16.03
CA LYS A 77 -8.30 -4.17 16.70
C LYS A 77 -8.87 -3.02 15.89
N GLY A 78 -8.38 -2.78 14.70
CA GLY A 78 -8.90 -1.76 13.80
C GLY A 78 -10.34 -2.07 13.36
N LEU A 79 -11.11 -1.02 13.11
CA LEU A 79 -12.52 -1.16 12.72
C LEU A 79 -12.68 -1.52 11.25
N SER A 80 -11.69 -1.19 10.41
CA SER A 80 -11.73 -1.49 8.98
C SER A 80 -10.32 -1.74 8.49
N ASP A 81 -10.19 -2.47 7.38
CA ASP A 81 -8.91 -2.74 6.71
C ASP A 81 -7.82 -3.26 7.64
N ALA A 82 -8.20 -3.95 8.72
CA ALA A 82 -7.26 -4.38 9.77
C ALA A 82 -6.09 -5.18 9.21
N ALA A 83 -6.34 -6.04 8.22
CA ALA A 83 -5.30 -6.89 7.62
C ALA A 83 -4.28 -6.09 6.80
N ASN A 84 -4.58 -4.83 6.47
CA ASN A 84 -3.71 -3.98 5.66
C ASN A 84 -3.05 -2.87 6.47
N MET A 85 -3.52 -2.62 7.70
CA MET A 85 -2.98 -1.55 8.53
C MET A 85 -1.56 -1.85 8.96
N LEU A 86 -0.71 -0.83 8.89
CA LEU A 86 0.64 -0.89 9.41
C LEU A 86 0.60 -0.64 10.91
N PRO A 87 1.31 -1.45 11.72
CA PRO A 87 1.48 -1.12 13.13
C PRO A 87 2.13 0.25 13.29
N LEU A 88 1.56 1.08 14.17
CA LEU A 88 2.03 2.46 14.34
C LEU A 88 3.53 2.53 14.69
N ASP A 89 4.03 1.58 15.47
CA ASP A 89 5.43 1.54 15.87
C ASP A 89 6.40 1.21 14.73
N LYS A 90 5.88 0.77 13.58
CA LYS A 90 6.69 0.50 12.39
C LYS A 90 6.77 1.69 11.43
N LEU A 91 5.90 2.68 11.60
CA LEU A 91 5.81 3.80 10.66
C LEU A 91 7.08 4.64 10.61
N GLY A 92 7.66 4.97 11.76
CA GLY A 92 8.86 5.82 11.81
C GLY A 92 10.03 5.22 11.05
N GLU A 93 10.26 3.93 11.23
CA GLU A 93 11.33 3.20 10.53
C GLU A 93 11.12 3.23 9.01
N LEU A 94 9.87 3.00 8.58
CA LEU A 94 9.55 3.02 7.15
C LEU A 94 9.73 4.42 6.56
N VAL A 95 9.28 5.46 7.26
CA VAL A 95 9.42 6.85 6.81
C VAL A 95 10.90 7.19 6.61
N GLU A 96 11.79 6.75 7.51
CA GLU A 96 13.21 7.00 7.35
C GLU A 96 13.75 6.39 6.04
N LYS A 97 13.29 5.21 5.68
CA LYS A 97 13.70 4.56 4.42
C LYS A 97 13.16 5.27 3.19
N LEU A 98 12.07 5.99 3.31
CA LEU A 98 11.43 6.69 2.19
C LEU A 98 11.98 8.12 1.99
N LYS A 99 12.71 8.67 2.96
CA LYS A 99 13.11 10.09 2.95
C LYS A 99 14.11 10.45 1.86
N ASP A 100 14.87 9.54 1.37
CA ASP A 100 15.85 9.85 0.33
C ASP A 100 15.25 9.70 -1.07
#